data_2ea8d0a0a5fde4561bfdcf86d36ab5b1
#
_entry.id   2ea8d0a0a5fde4561bfdcf86d36ab5b1
#
_cell.length_a   1.000
_cell.length_b   1.000
_cell.length_c   1.000
_cell.angle_alpha   90.00
_cell.angle_beta   90.00
_cell.angle_gamma   90.00
#
_symmetry.space_group_name_H-M   'P 1'
#
loop_
_entity.id
_entity.type
_entity.pdbx_description
1 polymer ?
#
loop_
_entity_poly.entity_id
_entity_poly.type
_entity_poly.pdbx_seq_one_letter_code
_entity_poly.pdbx_strand_id
1 'polypeptide(L)'
;MEMHFASVWETISDHIPDEPALICDDNVKTWKEYEERAAKLANFLNEKSVSNNSKVGLYLHNSNEYLEAQFATFKVEGVPINVNYRYVEEELIYLLDNSDSEVVFFQNSYAERIKKIADQLPNIKAYIQVGGKKLLDLENCYMYEEIISQNPPLERKTRSEDNIYMLYTGGTTGMPKGVMYKQGAFMSSLLKTAFAMGFDVPESHLDISKTVTELSSKGTLSKTIVACPLMHGTGMWLGALVPFFSGGSCVTIPQLGFDPDLLLQKVQDQKINNIVIVGDAFARPILESLNKAKNEGTPYDLSSLRSMISSGVMWSAEVKEGLLEHADITLIDAMGSSEGGMGSAVSNRENPAKTAKFSINPGVIVVTDEGEEVEPGSDQMGKIGTSGLVPEGYYKDQKKSDETFKEYKGVRYSFPGDYATVDADG
;
A
#
# COMPACT_ATOMS: atom_id res chain seq x y z
N MET A 1 -13.86 19.20 2.21
CA MET A 1 -12.69 18.42 2.65
C MET A 1 -11.78 18.26 1.45
N GLU A 2 -10.50 18.56 1.58
CA GLU A 2 -9.53 18.37 0.50
C GLU A 2 -9.20 16.89 0.33
N MET A 3 -8.97 16.46 -0.91
CA MET A 3 -8.50 15.12 -1.23
C MET A 3 -7.00 14.97 -0.94
N HIS A 4 -6.68 15.03 0.35
CA HIS A 4 -5.36 14.84 0.90
C HIS A 4 -5.41 13.76 1.99
N PHE A 5 -4.47 12.80 2.01
CA PHE A 5 -4.51 11.68 2.94
C PHE A 5 -4.69 12.11 4.40
N ALA A 6 -3.92 13.11 4.84
CA ALA A 6 -4.06 13.58 6.21
C ALA A 6 -5.44 14.17 6.50
N SER A 7 -6.01 14.97 5.59
CA SER A 7 -7.33 15.59 5.80
C SER A 7 -8.46 14.54 5.86
N VAL A 8 -8.38 13.52 5.00
CA VAL A 8 -9.35 12.40 5.00
C VAL A 8 -9.27 11.61 6.30
N TRP A 9 -8.08 11.23 6.75
CA TRP A 9 -7.92 10.42 7.96
C TRP A 9 -8.21 11.20 9.24
N GLU A 10 -7.92 12.50 9.29
CA GLU A 10 -8.38 13.40 10.34
C GLU A 10 -9.91 13.43 10.42
N THR A 11 -10.59 13.50 9.26
CA THR A 11 -12.06 13.45 9.18
C THR A 11 -12.60 12.12 9.70
N ILE A 12 -12.00 10.99 9.35
CA ILE A 12 -12.41 9.66 9.84
C ILE A 12 -12.24 9.59 11.37
N SER A 13 -11.11 10.04 11.89
CA SER A 13 -10.84 10.09 13.32
C SER A 13 -11.87 10.93 14.09
N ASP A 14 -12.39 12.01 13.50
CA ASP A 14 -13.42 12.83 14.13
C ASP A 14 -14.79 12.14 14.21
N HIS A 15 -15.08 11.22 13.29
CA HIS A 15 -16.40 10.59 13.19
C HIS A 15 -16.47 9.22 13.87
N ILE A 16 -15.35 8.49 13.92
CA ILE A 16 -15.28 7.15 14.54
C ILE A 16 -14.03 7.03 15.44
N PRO A 17 -13.83 7.95 16.42
CA PRO A 17 -12.60 8.06 17.20
C PRO A 17 -12.20 6.79 17.96
N ASP A 18 -13.18 6.02 18.42
CA ASP A 18 -12.98 4.87 19.30
C ASP A 18 -12.86 3.53 18.55
N GLU A 19 -13.08 3.55 17.22
CA GLU A 19 -12.94 2.35 16.39
C GLU A 19 -11.46 2.02 16.14
N PRO A 20 -11.08 0.73 16.06
CA PRO A 20 -9.72 0.32 15.75
C PRO A 20 -9.27 0.78 14.35
N ALA A 21 -8.13 1.43 14.24
CA ALA A 21 -7.48 1.79 12.96
C ALA A 21 -6.28 0.88 12.65
N LEU A 22 -5.40 0.68 13.61
CA LEU A 22 -4.19 -0.12 13.46
C LEU A 22 -4.17 -1.25 14.47
N ILE A 23 -3.83 -2.45 14.00
CA ILE A 23 -3.74 -3.64 14.86
C ILE A 23 -2.43 -4.36 14.53
N CYS A 24 -1.55 -4.48 15.52
CA CYS A 24 -0.30 -5.24 15.41
C CYS A 24 -0.16 -6.12 16.65
N ASP A 25 -0.50 -7.40 16.54
CA ASP A 25 -0.72 -8.30 17.67
C ASP A 25 -1.71 -7.72 18.70
N ASP A 26 -1.29 -7.54 19.95
CA ASP A 26 -2.10 -6.95 21.02
C ASP A 26 -2.02 -5.42 21.06
N ASN A 27 -1.19 -4.81 20.20
CA ASN A 27 -1.04 -3.36 20.12
C ASN A 27 -2.07 -2.77 19.15
N VAL A 28 -3.25 -2.45 19.71
CA VAL A 28 -4.34 -1.81 18.98
C VAL A 28 -4.26 -0.29 19.15
N LYS A 29 -4.44 0.44 18.05
CA LYS A 29 -4.62 1.89 18.06
C LYS A 29 -5.99 2.22 17.47
N THR A 30 -6.79 2.99 18.20
CA THR A 30 -8.01 3.57 17.68
C THR A 30 -7.71 4.67 16.66
N TRP A 31 -8.71 5.09 15.88
CA TRP A 31 -8.54 6.21 14.94
C TRP A 31 -8.09 7.49 15.64
N LYS A 32 -8.59 7.77 16.86
CA LYS A 32 -8.15 8.89 17.68
C LYS A 32 -6.67 8.76 18.10
N GLU A 33 -6.28 7.59 18.61
CA GLU A 33 -4.90 7.35 19.02
C GLU A 33 -3.92 7.39 17.84
N TYR A 34 -4.32 6.85 16.69
CA TYR A 34 -3.55 6.90 15.45
C TYR A 34 -3.33 8.35 15.00
N GLU A 35 -4.40 9.15 14.98
CA GLU A 35 -4.33 10.57 14.64
C GLU A 35 -3.46 11.36 15.62
N GLU A 36 -3.65 11.19 16.93
CA GLU A 36 -2.90 11.90 17.96
C GLU A 36 -1.40 11.56 17.92
N ARG A 37 -1.04 10.29 17.78
CA ARG A 37 0.36 9.85 17.69
C ARG A 37 1.01 10.39 16.41
N ALA A 38 0.32 10.34 15.28
CA ALA A 38 0.79 10.92 14.03
C ALA A 38 0.95 12.45 14.13
N ALA A 39 0.05 13.14 14.84
CA ALA A 39 0.17 14.60 15.04
C ALA A 39 1.37 14.98 15.91
N LYS A 40 1.71 14.18 16.92
CA LYS A 40 2.92 14.38 17.76
C LYS A 40 4.21 14.17 16.95
N LEU A 41 4.25 13.12 16.14
CA LEU A 41 5.36 12.90 15.20
C LEU A 41 5.47 14.02 14.17
N ALA A 42 4.34 14.49 13.64
CA ALA A 42 4.30 15.59 12.70
C ALA A 42 4.84 16.89 13.30
N ASN A 43 4.58 17.16 14.60
CA ASN A 43 5.16 18.32 15.27
C ASN A 43 6.69 18.22 15.33
N PHE A 44 7.23 17.06 15.68
CA PHE A 44 8.67 16.85 15.66
C PHE A 44 9.27 17.00 14.26
N LEU A 45 8.61 16.46 13.23
CA LEU A 45 9.03 16.64 11.84
C LEU A 45 9.05 18.12 11.45
N ASN A 46 8.02 18.88 11.84
CA ASN A 46 7.95 20.33 11.62
C ASN A 46 9.09 21.09 12.33
N GLU A 47 9.45 20.71 13.56
CA GLU A 47 10.62 21.26 14.29
C GLU A 47 11.95 20.98 13.57
N LYS A 48 12.03 19.85 12.84
CA LYS A 48 13.18 19.51 11.96
C LYS A 48 13.10 20.17 10.59
N SER A 49 12.17 21.13 10.40
CA SER A 49 11.96 21.82 9.12
C SER A 49 11.60 20.88 7.97
N VAL A 50 10.87 19.83 8.29
CA VAL A 50 10.19 18.97 7.28
C VAL A 50 8.88 19.65 6.93
N SER A 51 8.66 19.88 5.66
CA SER A 51 7.51 20.66 5.14
C SER A 51 7.07 20.14 3.76
N ASN A 52 6.32 20.94 3.04
CA ASN A 52 5.84 20.60 1.70
C ASN A 52 6.98 20.06 0.81
N ASN A 53 6.76 18.89 0.23
CA ASN A 53 7.71 18.14 -0.62
C ASN A 53 8.99 17.64 0.07
N SER A 54 9.22 17.84 1.35
CA SER A 54 10.28 17.15 2.09
C SER A 54 10.05 15.65 2.08
N LYS A 55 11.09 14.84 1.86
CA LYS A 55 10.99 13.38 1.79
C LYS A 55 11.39 12.74 3.09
N VAL A 56 10.60 11.74 3.51
CA VAL A 56 10.79 11.01 4.76
C VAL A 56 10.87 9.52 4.46
N GLY A 57 12.03 8.94 4.62
CA GLY A 57 12.29 7.51 4.40
C GLY A 57 11.67 6.63 5.50
N LEU A 58 10.93 5.60 5.11
CA LEU A 58 10.30 4.63 5.99
C LEU A 58 11.00 3.28 5.85
N TYR A 59 12.11 3.08 6.60
CA TYR A 59 12.90 1.86 6.63
C TYR A 59 12.44 0.95 7.76
N LEU A 60 11.17 0.51 7.67
CA LEU A 60 10.44 -0.18 8.73
C LEU A 60 9.82 -1.48 8.20
N HIS A 61 9.56 -2.41 9.13
CA HIS A 61 8.72 -3.57 8.88
C HIS A 61 7.23 -3.19 8.88
N ASN A 62 6.36 -4.16 8.53
CA ASN A 62 4.94 -4.01 8.75
C ASN A 62 4.66 -3.82 10.24
N SER A 63 4.20 -2.64 10.63
CA SER A 63 3.89 -2.30 12.02
C SER A 63 2.99 -1.06 12.08
N ASN A 64 2.46 -0.76 13.26
CA ASN A 64 1.69 0.46 13.49
C ASN A 64 2.56 1.70 13.22
N GLU A 65 3.83 1.67 13.62
CA GLU A 65 4.78 2.79 13.47
C GLU A 65 5.04 3.14 12.00
N TYR A 66 4.95 2.16 11.08
CA TYR A 66 5.04 2.44 9.64
C TYR A 66 3.92 3.38 9.19
N LEU A 67 2.69 3.07 9.56
CA LEU A 67 1.50 3.83 9.18
C LEU A 67 1.41 5.15 9.95
N GLU A 68 1.79 5.19 11.22
CA GLU A 68 1.86 6.42 12.01
C GLU A 68 2.89 7.40 11.44
N ALA A 69 4.09 6.92 11.05
CA ALA A 69 5.13 7.74 10.42
C ALA A 69 4.69 8.25 9.02
N GLN A 70 3.97 7.41 8.25
CA GLN A 70 3.41 7.83 6.98
C GLN A 70 2.35 8.93 7.16
N PHE A 71 1.44 8.76 8.11
CA PHE A 71 0.41 9.76 8.39
C PHE A 71 1.03 11.07 8.91
N ALA A 72 2.02 10.99 9.81
CA ALA A 72 2.76 12.16 10.28
C ALA A 72 3.43 12.93 9.14
N THR A 73 4.00 12.21 8.18
CA THR A 73 4.61 12.80 6.99
C THR A 73 3.58 13.53 6.14
N PHE A 74 2.41 12.94 5.92
CA PHE A 74 1.31 13.62 5.22
C PHE A 74 0.81 14.85 5.97
N LYS A 75 0.78 14.83 7.30
CA LYS A 75 0.35 15.99 8.11
C LYS A 75 1.20 17.22 7.89
N VAL A 76 2.49 17.07 7.62
CA VAL A 76 3.42 18.18 7.28
C VAL A 76 3.52 18.45 5.79
N GLU A 77 2.67 17.82 4.95
CA GLU A 77 2.71 17.90 3.47
C GLU A 77 3.99 17.30 2.87
N GLY A 78 4.69 16.49 3.66
CA GLY A 78 5.85 15.73 3.21
C GLY A 78 5.48 14.52 2.35
N VAL A 79 6.49 13.91 1.77
CA VAL A 79 6.38 12.74 0.89
C VAL A 79 7.00 11.54 1.59
N PRO A 80 6.20 10.56 2.03
CA PRO A 80 6.75 9.32 2.59
C PRO A 80 7.38 8.48 1.49
N ILE A 81 8.62 8.05 1.73
CA ILE A 81 9.40 7.22 0.82
C ILE A 81 9.48 5.80 1.38
N ASN A 82 8.91 4.84 0.68
CA ASN A 82 9.02 3.44 1.03
C ASN A 82 10.45 2.93 0.82
N VAL A 83 11.08 2.46 1.87
CA VAL A 83 12.44 1.90 1.82
C VAL A 83 12.35 0.39 1.97
N ASN A 84 12.88 -0.34 0.99
CA ASN A 84 12.88 -1.79 1.06
C ASN A 84 13.81 -2.27 2.18
N TYR A 85 13.26 -2.95 3.18
CA TYR A 85 14.02 -3.44 4.34
C TYR A 85 15.06 -4.53 3.99
N ARG A 86 15.01 -5.07 2.77
CA ARG A 86 16.00 -6.03 2.27
C ARG A 86 17.23 -5.37 1.67
N TYR A 87 17.19 -4.05 1.40
CA TYR A 87 18.30 -3.32 0.82
C TYR A 87 19.54 -3.39 1.69
N VAL A 88 20.68 -3.60 1.04
CA VAL A 88 22.01 -3.47 1.64
C VAL A 88 22.48 -2.01 1.58
N GLU A 89 23.66 -1.73 2.13
CA GLU A 89 24.16 -0.37 2.33
C GLU A 89 24.17 0.46 1.03
N GLU A 90 24.65 -0.08 -0.07
CA GLU A 90 24.74 0.63 -1.36
C GLU A 90 23.37 1.02 -1.92
N GLU A 91 22.40 0.11 -1.83
CA GLU A 91 21.03 0.36 -2.28
C GLU A 91 20.32 1.39 -1.40
N LEU A 92 20.58 1.37 -0.09
CA LEU A 92 20.04 2.35 0.85
C LEU A 92 20.60 3.74 0.60
N ILE A 93 21.93 3.86 0.43
CA ILE A 93 22.57 5.13 0.10
C ILE A 93 21.97 5.69 -1.18
N TYR A 94 21.89 4.86 -2.23
CA TYR A 94 21.30 5.28 -3.49
C TYR A 94 19.86 5.78 -3.33
N LEU A 95 19.00 5.00 -2.67
CA LEU A 95 17.59 5.36 -2.54
C LEU A 95 17.40 6.63 -1.72
N LEU A 96 18.07 6.74 -0.57
CA LEU A 96 17.92 7.89 0.34
C LEU A 96 18.50 9.18 -0.26
N ASP A 97 19.60 9.08 -1.01
CA ASP A 97 20.18 10.21 -1.75
C ASP A 97 19.32 10.58 -2.97
N ASN A 98 18.95 9.61 -3.81
CA ASN A 98 18.15 9.85 -5.00
C ASN A 98 16.78 10.46 -4.67
N SER A 99 16.17 10.02 -3.55
CA SER A 99 14.88 10.55 -3.10
C SER A 99 14.98 11.91 -2.42
N ASP A 100 16.18 12.45 -2.15
CA ASP A 100 16.40 13.63 -1.29
C ASP A 100 15.76 13.46 0.09
N SER A 101 15.87 12.28 0.69
CA SER A 101 15.31 12.04 2.02
C SER A 101 15.97 12.94 3.06
N GLU A 102 15.16 13.60 3.88
CA GLU A 102 15.60 14.52 4.93
C GLU A 102 15.49 13.94 6.34
N VAL A 103 14.61 12.95 6.51
CA VAL A 103 14.43 12.19 7.76
C VAL A 103 14.28 10.72 7.41
N VAL A 104 14.77 9.84 8.28
CA VAL A 104 14.63 8.39 8.12
C VAL A 104 14.09 7.77 9.40
N PHE A 105 12.92 7.14 9.31
CA PHE A 105 12.45 6.21 10.33
C PHE A 105 13.04 4.83 10.06
N PHE A 106 13.59 4.18 11.09
CA PHE A 106 14.20 2.86 10.90
C PHE A 106 13.93 1.93 12.08
N GLN A 107 13.78 0.64 11.77
CA GLN A 107 13.63 -0.40 12.78
C GLN A 107 14.96 -0.65 13.49
N ASN A 108 14.93 -0.88 14.80
CA ASN A 108 16.14 -1.17 15.59
C ASN A 108 17.01 -2.30 15.00
N SER A 109 16.42 -3.31 14.37
CA SER A 109 17.17 -4.39 13.70
C SER A 109 18.12 -3.90 12.60
N TYR A 110 17.95 -2.69 12.11
CA TYR A 110 18.77 -2.05 11.07
C TYR A 110 19.70 -0.96 11.60
N ALA A 111 19.79 -0.79 12.93
CA ALA A 111 20.58 0.27 13.56
C ALA A 111 22.05 0.26 13.10
N GLU A 112 22.70 -0.92 13.08
CA GLU A 112 24.08 -1.05 12.62
C GLU A 112 24.27 -0.71 11.15
N ARG A 113 23.26 -0.97 10.31
CA ARG A 113 23.31 -0.61 8.89
C ARG A 113 23.17 0.90 8.71
N ILE A 114 22.22 1.53 9.41
CA ILE A 114 22.06 3.00 9.42
C ILE A 114 23.35 3.68 9.88
N LYS A 115 23.98 3.20 10.95
CA LYS A 115 25.24 3.72 11.46
C LYS A 115 26.35 3.73 10.40
N LYS A 116 26.48 2.67 9.61
CA LYS A 116 27.50 2.54 8.56
C LYS A 116 27.32 3.51 7.40
N ILE A 117 26.08 3.91 7.10
CA ILE A 117 25.77 4.75 5.92
C ILE A 117 25.54 6.22 6.27
N ALA A 118 25.35 6.56 7.55
CA ALA A 118 24.93 7.90 7.96
C ALA A 118 25.90 9.00 7.51
N ASP A 119 27.20 8.78 7.58
CA ASP A 119 28.22 9.75 7.15
C ASP A 119 28.19 10.04 5.64
N GLN A 120 27.56 9.15 4.85
CA GLN A 120 27.40 9.29 3.41
C GLN A 120 26.10 10.00 3.02
N LEU A 121 25.26 10.32 3.99
CA LEU A 121 23.92 10.93 3.82
C LEU A 121 23.83 12.26 4.61
N PRO A 122 24.63 13.27 4.27
CA PRO A 122 24.71 14.51 5.05
C PRO A 122 23.42 15.34 5.06
N ASN A 123 22.49 15.07 4.16
CA ASN A 123 21.21 15.78 4.06
C ASN A 123 20.16 15.26 5.06
N ILE A 124 20.41 14.11 5.73
CA ILE A 124 19.48 13.57 6.72
C ILE A 124 19.56 14.40 7.99
N LYS A 125 18.47 15.09 8.32
CA LYS A 125 18.33 15.95 9.52
C LYS A 125 18.05 15.16 10.79
N ALA A 126 17.39 14.01 10.66
CA ALA A 126 17.05 13.15 11.79
C ALA A 126 16.92 11.68 11.40
N TYR A 127 17.42 10.81 12.25
CA TYR A 127 17.18 9.37 12.23
C TYR A 127 16.26 9.02 13.41
N ILE A 128 15.10 8.41 13.13
CA ILE A 128 14.10 8.09 14.16
C ILE A 128 14.05 6.57 14.32
N GLN A 129 14.53 6.10 15.46
CA GLN A 129 14.66 4.68 15.76
C GLN A 129 13.38 4.13 16.40
N VAL A 130 12.84 3.07 15.82
CA VAL A 130 11.71 2.32 16.35
C VAL A 130 12.23 1.09 17.11
N GLY A 131 11.91 1.03 18.39
CA GLY A 131 12.28 -0.08 19.29
C GLY A 131 13.75 -0.12 19.70
N GLY A 132 14.08 -1.06 20.59
CA GLY A 132 15.44 -1.30 21.06
C GLY A 132 16.01 -0.21 21.95
N LYS A 133 17.33 -0.22 22.10
CA LYS A 133 18.09 0.82 22.79
C LYS A 133 18.59 1.85 21.78
N LYS A 134 18.56 3.13 22.17
CA LYS A 134 19.03 4.24 21.34
C LYS A 134 20.44 4.00 20.83
N LEU A 135 20.64 4.24 19.53
CA LEU A 135 21.96 4.24 18.90
C LEU A 135 22.71 5.51 19.29
N LEU A 136 23.56 5.40 20.33
CA LEU A 136 24.21 6.55 20.98
C LEU A 136 25.28 7.23 20.13
N ASP A 137 25.87 6.51 19.18
CA ASP A 137 26.98 7.02 18.35
C ASP A 137 26.49 7.81 17.12
N LEU A 138 25.20 8.07 17.02
CA LEU A 138 24.59 8.84 15.94
C LEU A 138 23.94 10.09 16.51
N GLU A 139 24.54 11.26 16.29
CA GLU A 139 24.13 12.53 16.92
C GLU A 139 22.67 12.89 16.68
N ASN A 140 22.18 12.71 15.44
CA ASN A 140 20.82 13.05 15.04
C ASN A 140 19.84 11.88 15.20
N CYS A 141 20.10 10.95 16.11
CA CYS A 141 19.22 9.81 16.38
C CYS A 141 18.26 10.13 17.52
N TYR A 142 16.97 9.84 17.29
CA TYR A 142 15.87 10.08 18.22
C TYR A 142 15.07 8.79 18.41
N MET A 143 14.57 8.57 19.62
CA MET A 143 13.71 7.41 19.89
C MET A 143 12.25 7.76 19.57
N TYR A 144 11.59 6.88 18.84
CA TYR A 144 10.22 7.05 18.38
C TYR A 144 9.24 7.35 19.52
N GLU A 145 9.22 6.53 20.57
CA GLU A 145 8.31 6.72 21.72
C GLU A 145 8.68 7.92 22.60
N GLU A 146 9.94 8.33 22.63
CA GLU A 146 10.34 9.58 23.31
C GLU A 146 9.74 10.79 22.58
N ILE A 147 9.78 10.80 21.24
CA ILE A 147 9.14 11.85 20.44
C ILE A 147 7.65 11.92 20.75
N ILE A 148 6.94 10.79 20.74
CA ILE A 148 5.51 10.71 21.04
C ILE A 148 5.19 11.25 22.44
N SER A 149 6.02 10.95 23.43
CA SER A 149 5.78 11.35 24.82
C SER A 149 6.11 12.82 25.12
N GLN A 150 7.02 13.42 24.35
CA GLN A 150 7.57 14.75 24.66
C GLN A 150 6.97 15.87 23.80
N ASN A 151 6.37 15.53 22.65
CA ASN A 151 5.85 16.53 21.71
C ASN A 151 4.33 16.72 21.87
N PRO A 152 3.83 17.96 21.80
CA PRO A 152 2.42 18.23 21.64
C PRO A 152 1.99 17.85 20.21
N PRO A 153 0.69 17.61 19.96
CA PRO A 153 0.19 17.37 18.60
C PRO A 153 0.34 18.64 17.75
N LEU A 154 0.70 18.44 16.47
CA LEU A 154 0.68 19.51 15.47
C LEU A 154 -0.75 19.93 15.19
N GLU A 155 -1.01 21.22 15.14
CA GLU A 155 -2.32 21.76 14.75
C GLU A 155 -2.65 21.38 13.30
N ARG A 156 -3.92 21.06 13.06
CA ARG A 156 -4.43 20.76 11.73
C ARG A 156 -4.43 22.00 10.86
N LYS A 157 -4.18 21.80 9.58
CA LYS A 157 -4.19 22.89 8.57
C LYS A 157 -4.85 22.41 7.28
N THR A 158 -5.25 23.35 6.44
CA THR A 158 -5.64 23.09 5.05
C THR A 158 -4.42 22.64 4.24
N ARG A 159 -4.59 21.62 3.41
CA ARG A 159 -3.52 21.04 2.59
C ARG A 159 -3.93 20.99 1.12
N SER A 160 -2.96 21.03 0.23
CA SER A 160 -3.24 20.94 -1.21
C SER A 160 -3.40 19.50 -1.67
N GLU A 161 -4.42 19.23 -2.49
CA GLU A 161 -4.59 17.95 -3.18
C GLU A 161 -3.54 17.71 -4.28
N ASP A 162 -2.79 18.76 -4.66
CA ASP A 162 -1.64 18.68 -5.57
C ASP A 162 -0.35 18.21 -4.87
N ASN A 163 -0.33 18.03 -3.54
CA ASN A 163 0.82 17.46 -2.86
C ASN A 163 1.17 16.09 -3.45
N ILE A 164 2.47 15.77 -3.47
CA ILE A 164 2.96 14.55 -4.11
C ILE A 164 2.82 13.35 -3.16
N TYR A 165 2.31 12.26 -3.70
CA TYR A 165 2.51 10.90 -3.22
C TYR A 165 3.57 10.23 -4.11
N MET A 166 4.55 9.55 -3.52
CA MET A 166 5.61 8.88 -4.27
C MET A 166 5.80 7.44 -3.79
N LEU A 167 5.95 6.52 -4.74
CA LEU A 167 6.30 5.13 -4.44
C LEU A 167 7.56 4.75 -5.21
N TYR A 168 8.61 4.36 -4.50
CA TYR A 168 9.81 3.78 -5.11
C TYR A 168 9.56 2.32 -5.46
N THR A 169 9.84 1.96 -6.70
CA THR A 169 9.66 0.61 -7.23
C THR A 169 10.97 0.05 -7.71
N GLY A 170 11.26 -1.22 -7.38
CA GLY A 170 12.36 -1.96 -7.99
C GLY A 170 11.96 -2.35 -9.40
N GLY A 171 12.57 -1.74 -10.41
CA GLY A 171 12.45 -2.18 -11.79
C GLY A 171 13.16 -3.52 -12.00
N THR A 172 12.70 -4.34 -12.94
CA THR A 172 13.32 -5.62 -13.30
C THR A 172 14.75 -5.48 -13.87
N THR A 173 15.19 -4.26 -14.19
CA THR A 173 16.42 -3.98 -14.95
C THR A 173 17.25 -2.81 -14.43
N GLY A 174 17.09 -2.36 -13.16
CA GLY A 174 17.86 -1.22 -12.70
C GLY A 174 17.57 -0.78 -11.26
N MET A 175 18.17 0.34 -10.87
CA MET A 175 17.97 0.96 -9.56
C MET A 175 16.50 1.41 -9.37
N PRO A 176 15.98 1.43 -8.12
CA PRO A 176 14.62 1.83 -7.84
C PRO A 176 14.32 3.25 -8.33
N LYS A 177 13.08 3.48 -8.79
CA LYS A 177 12.59 4.77 -9.28
C LYS A 177 11.36 5.22 -8.51
N GLY A 178 11.28 6.49 -8.18
CA GLY A 178 10.13 7.09 -7.50
C GLY A 178 9.03 7.46 -8.50
N VAL A 179 7.93 6.72 -8.49
CA VAL A 179 6.72 7.03 -9.29
C VAL A 179 5.92 8.10 -8.56
N MET A 180 5.67 9.23 -9.20
CA MET A 180 5.01 10.39 -8.59
C MET A 180 3.55 10.52 -9.02
N TYR A 181 2.69 10.81 -8.04
CA TYR A 181 1.28 11.14 -8.25
C TYR A 181 0.90 12.39 -7.45
N LYS A 182 -0.06 13.17 -7.95
CA LYS A 182 -0.79 14.13 -7.11
C LYS A 182 -1.73 13.37 -6.18
N GLN A 183 -1.72 13.69 -4.88
CA GLN A 183 -2.49 12.95 -3.88
C GLN A 183 -3.99 12.91 -4.20
N GLY A 184 -4.60 14.03 -4.58
CA GLY A 184 -6.03 14.09 -4.88
C GLY A 184 -6.44 13.20 -6.04
N ALA A 185 -5.68 13.23 -7.14
CA ALA A 185 -5.93 12.36 -8.30
C ALA A 185 -5.73 10.88 -7.95
N PHE A 186 -4.66 10.57 -7.22
CA PHE A 186 -4.35 9.20 -6.80
C PHE A 186 -5.43 8.64 -5.87
N MET A 187 -5.81 9.37 -4.83
CA MET A 187 -6.86 8.98 -3.89
C MET A 187 -8.20 8.78 -4.58
N SER A 188 -8.58 9.71 -5.48
CA SER A 188 -9.82 9.60 -6.26
C SER A 188 -9.85 8.35 -7.13
N SER A 189 -8.75 8.01 -7.76
CA SER A 189 -8.65 6.80 -8.59
C SER A 189 -8.69 5.54 -7.74
N LEU A 190 -7.97 5.52 -6.61
CA LEU A 190 -7.94 4.38 -5.71
C LEU A 190 -9.33 4.11 -5.10
N LEU A 191 -10.02 5.17 -4.67
CA LEU A 191 -11.39 5.10 -4.15
C LEU A 191 -12.38 4.55 -5.18
N LYS A 192 -12.36 5.08 -6.41
CA LYS A 192 -13.23 4.61 -7.51
C LYS A 192 -12.94 3.16 -7.87
N THR A 193 -11.67 2.78 -7.92
CA THR A 193 -11.27 1.39 -8.20
C THR A 193 -11.77 0.45 -7.10
N ALA A 194 -11.61 0.83 -5.84
CA ALA A 194 -12.08 0.05 -4.71
C ALA A 194 -13.62 -0.09 -4.72
N PHE A 195 -14.35 1.00 -4.98
CA PHE A 195 -15.80 0.97 -5.11
C PHE A 195 -16.25 0.05 -6.26
N ALA A 196 -15.62 0.15 -7.43
CA ALA A 196 -15.93 -0.69 -8.59
C ALA A 196 -15.62 -2.18 -8.34
N MET A 197 -14.65 -2.49 -7.48
CA MET A 197 -14.35 -3.86 -7.04
C MET A 197 -15.30 -4.38 -5.94
N GLY A 198 -16.28 -3.58 -5.51
CA GLY A 198 -17.27 -3.98 -4.51
C GLY A 198 -16.79 -3.90 -3.07
N PHE A 199 -15.74 -3.11 -2.77
CA PHE A 199 -15.37 -2.81 -1.39
C PHE A 199 -16.41 -1.88 -0.75
N ASP A 200 -16.60 -2.03 0.55
CA ASP A 200 -17.46 -1.15 1.36
C ASP A 200 -16.82 0.24 1.55
N VAL A 201 -16.53 0.94 0.47
CA VAL A 201 -15.96 2.29 0.45
C VAL A 201 -16.96 3.29 -0.13
N PRO A 202 -16.87 4.61 0.21
CA PRO A 202 -17.73 5.61 -0.40
C PRO A 202 -17.40 5.80 -1.88
N GLU A 203 -18.41 6.14 -2.68
CA GLU A 203 -18.23 6.47 -4.10
C GLU A 203 -17.43 7.76 -4.27
N SER A 204 -17.58 8.70 -3.34
CA SER A 204 -16.92 10.01 -3.33
C SER A 204 -16.33 10.33 -1.96
N HIS A 205 -15.20 11.08 -1.97
CA HIS A 205 -14.61 11.58 -0.73
C HIS A 205 -15.55 12.46 0.10
N LEU A 206 -16.56 13.07 -0.53
CA LEU A 206 -17.58 13.87 0.18
C LEU A 206 -18.50 13.03 1.07
N ASP A 207 -18.58 11.73 0.79
CA ASP A 207 -19.41 10.78 1.52
C ASP A 207 -18.65 10.00 2.59
N ILE A 208 -17.33 10.20 2.74
CA ILE A 208 -16.49 9.43 3.68
C ILE A 208 -17.05 9.50 5.10
N SER A 209 -17.32 10.69 5.61
CA SER A 209 -17.84 10.85 6.99
C SER A 209 -19.16 10.12 7.21
N LYS A 210 -20.07 10.19 6.24
CA LYS A 210 -21.35 9.48 6.28
C LYS A 210 -21.13 7.97 6.24
N THR A 211 -20.32 7.48 5.31
CA THR A 211 -20.06 6.05 5.12
C THR A 211 -19.42 5.43 6.36
N VAL A 212 -18.36 6.05 6.91
CA VAL A 212 -17.68 5.50 8.09
C VAL A 212 -18.57 5.48 9.32
N THR A 213 -19.40 6.52 9.51
CA THR A 213 -20.37 6.57 10.61
C THR A 213 -21.44 5.48 10.47
N GLU A 214 -21.93 5.25 9.24
CA GLU A 214 -22.93 4.22 8.96
C GLU A 214 -22.36 2.81 9.20
N LEU A 215 -21.15 2.51 8.66
CA LEU A 215 -20.48 1.22 8.84
C LEU A 215 -20.15 0.94 10.31
N SER A 216 -19.65 1.94 11.05
CA SER A 216 -19.40 1.83 12.49
C SER A 216 -20.69 1.54 13.27
N SER A 217 -21.78 2.29 13.01
CA SER A 217 -23.06 2.08 13.69
C SER A 217 -23.67 0.69 13.45
N LYS A 218 -23.37 0.07 12.31
CA LYS A 218 -23.78 -1.29 11.96
C LYS A 218 -22.82 -2.37 12.48
N GLY A 219 -21.64 -2.01 13.02
CA GLY A 219 -20.60 -2.94 13.40
C GLY A 219 -20.00 -3.72 12.21
N THR A 220 -19.97 -3.09 11.03
CA THR A 220 -19.53 -3.73 9.77
C THR A 220 -18.22 -3.15 9.20
N LEU A 221 -17.50 -2.36 10.00
CA LEU A 221 -16.15 -1.90 9.64
C LEU A 221 -15.25 -3.08 9.31
N SER A 222 -14.50 -2.98 8.23
CA SER A 222 -13.63 -4.05 7.77
C SER A 222 -12.34 -4.13 8.59
N LYS A 223 -11.82 -5.37 8.75
CA LYS A 223 -10.47 -5.64 9.25
C LYS A 223 -9.69 -6.34 8.16
N THR A 224 -8.65 -5.68 7.66
CA THR A 224 -7.82 -6.21 6.56
C THR A 224 -6.44 -6.58 7.08
N ILE A 225 -6.06 -7.86 6.96
CA ILE A 225 -4.70 -8.31 7.28
C ILE A 225 -3.81 -8.23 6.04
N VAL A 226 -2.65 -7.59 6.22
CA VAL A 226 -1.68 -7.36 5.17
C VAL A 226 -0.57 -8.41 5.30
N ALA A 227 -0.68 -9.49 4.53
CA ALA A 227 0.31 -10.57 4.55
C ALA A 227 1.60 -10.21 3.79
N CYS A 228 1.54 -9.26 2.87
CA CYS A 228 2.67 -8.77 2.09
C CYS A 228 3.25 -7.47 2.64
N PRO A 229 4.47 -7.06 2.24
CA PRO A 229 5.10 -5.86 2.80
C PRO A 229 4.37 -4.55 2.46
N LEU A 230 4.17 -3.68 3.46
CA LEU A 230 3.65 -2.31 3.30
C LEU A 230 4.55 -1.41 2.43
N MET A 231 5.82 -1.75 2.29
CA MET A 231 6.74 -1.00 1.42
C MET A 231 6.44 -1.18 -0.08
N HIS A 232 5.54 -2.08 -0.45
CA HIS A 232 5.11 -2.30 -1.84
C HIS A 232 3.68 -1.82 -2.05
N GLY A 233 3.37 -1.42 -3.29
CA GLY A 233 2.05 -0.91 -3.67
C GLY A 233 0.91 -1.84 -3.28
N THR A 234 1.01 -3.15 -3.53
CA THR A 234 -0.02 -4.13 -3.14
C THR A 234 -0.34 -4.06 -1.65
N GLY A 235 0.68 -4.12 -0.78
CA GLY A 235 0.48 -4.05 0.68
C GLY A 235 -0.06 -2.70 1.13
N MET A 236 0.52 -1.60 0.64
CA MET A 236 0.12 -0.26 1.04
C MET A 236 -1.25 0.12 0.49
N TRP A 237 -1.45 0.01 -0.82
CA TRP A 237 -2.66 0.53 -1.45
C TRP A 237 -3.89 -0.31 -1.13
N LEU A 238 -3.78 -1.64 -1.29
CA LEU A 238 -4.91 -2.55 -1.09
C LEU A 238 -5.08 -2.99 0.36
N GLY A 239 -3.98 -3.04 1.13
CA GLY A 239 -3.98 -3.53 2.51
C GLY A 239 -4.16 -2.45 3.58
N ALA A 240 -3.80 -1.20 3.29
CA ALA A 240 -3.95 -0.09 4.24
C ALA A 240 -4.83 1.05 3.68
N LEU A 241 -4.48 1.66 2.53
CA LEU A 241 -5.17 2.86 2.06
C LEU A 241 -6.64 2.59 1.68
N VAL A 242 -6.94 1.47 1.00
CA VAL A 242 -8.33 1.11 0.65
C VAL A 242 -9.19 0.85 1.89
N PRO A 243 -8.78 -0.01 2.85
CA PRO A 243 -9.53 -0.18 4.09
C PRO A 243 -9.79 1.11 4.86
N PHE A 244 -8.82 2.03 4.88
CA PHE A 244 -8.96 3.30 5.59
C PHE A 244 -10.07 4.18 5.02
N PHE A 245 -10.35 4.17 3.72
CA PHE A 245 -11.46 4.93 3.15
C PHE A 245 -12.83 4.55 3.71
N SER A 246 -12.99 3.33 4.22
CA SER A 246 -14.21 2.87 4.90
C SER A 246 -14.13 2.97 6.42
N GLY A 247 -13.09 3.57 6.99
CA GLY A 247 -12.85 3.59 8.42
C GLY A 247 -12.42 2.23 9.00
N GLY A 248 -12.06 1.29 8.13
CA GLY A 248 -11.61 -0.05 8.53
C GLY A 248 -10.23 -0.06 9.18
N SER A 249 -9.83 -1.24 9.67
CA SER A 249 -8.52 -1.46 10.31
C SER A 249 -7.53 -2.12 9.38
N CYS A 250 -6.27 -1.68 9.47
CA CYS A 250 -5.12 -2.38 8.90
C CYS A 250 -4.49 -3.27 9.99
N VAL A 251 -4.44 -4.57 9.73
CA VAL A 251 -3.85 -5.57 10.63
C VAL A 251 -2.51 -6.02 10.07
N THR A 252 -1.46 -5.92 10.89
CA THR A 252 -0.10 -6.31 10.53
C THR A 252 0.44 -7.41 11.44
N ILE A 253 1.37 -8.20 10.93
CA ILE A 253 2.10 -9.22 11.70
C ILE A 253 3.56 -8.76 11.78
N PRO A 254 4.11 -8.53 12.99
CA PRO A 254 5.42 -7.93 13.18
C PRO A 254 6.57 -8.94 13.06
N GLN A 255 6.56 -9.76 12.01
CA GLN A 255 7.63 -10.72 11.75
C GLN A 255 8.19 -10.58 10.33
N LEU A 256 9.47 -10.95 10.16
CA LEU A 256 10.19 -10.80 8.88
C LEU A 256 9.83 -11.89 7.85
N GLY A 257 9.39 -13.04 8.29
CA GLY A 257 9.02 -14.17 7.44
C GLY A 257 7.50 -14.30 7.32
N PHE A 258 7.02 -14.86 6.22
CA PHE A 258 5.62 -15.22 6.07
C PHE A 258 5.36 -16.55 6.77
N ASP A 259 4.41 -16.56 7.71
CA ASP A 259 3.94 -17.73 8.44
C ASP A 259 2.42 -17.88 8.17
N PRO A 260 2.02 -18.87 7.36
CA PRO A 260 0.62 -19.07 7.02
C PRO A 260 -0.23 -19.55 8.21
N ASP A 261 0.34 -20.33 9.13
CA ASP A 261 -0.39 -20.82 10.32
C ASP A 261 -0.70 -19.65 11.26
N LEU A 262 0.27 -18.75 11.50
CA LEU A 262 0.05 -17.53 12.28
C LEU A 262 -0.97 -16.61 11.61
N LEU A 263 -0.89 -16.43 10.27
CA LEU A 263 -1.87 -15.65 9.52
C LEU A 263 -3.28 -16.19 9.75
N LEU A 264 -3.49 -17.49 9.56
CA LEU A 264 -4.80 -18.14 9.69
C LEU A 264 -5.32 -18.09 11.13
N GLN A 265 -4.43 -18.22 12.12
CA GLN A 265 -4.78 -18.03 13.52
C GLN A 265 -5.28 -16.62 13.78
N LYS A 266 -4.60 -15.58 13.24
CA LYS A 266 -5.06 -14.19 13.36
C LYS A 266 -6.41 -13.96 12.65
N VAL A 267 -6.64 -14.59 11.50
CA VAL A 267 -7.93 -14.53 10.78
C VAL A 267 -9.04 -15.01 11.69
N GLN A 268 -8.87 -16.18 12.31
CA GLN A 268 -9.83 -16.76 13.23
C GLN A 268 -10.04 -15.91 14.49
N ASP A 269 -8.97 -15.53 15.19
CA ASP A 269 -9.04 -14.91 16.53
C ASP A 269 -9.53 -13.48 16.47
N GLN A 270 -9.08 -12.71 15.47
CA GLN A 270 -9.42 -11.31 15.32
C GLN A 270 -10.60 -11.06 14.39
N LYS A 271 -11.21 -12.14 13.84
CA LYS A 271 -12.34 -12.07 12.90
C LYS A 271 -12.03 -11.15 11.71
N ILE A 272 -10.94 -11.45 11.03
CA ILE A 272 -10.48 -10.73 9.84
C ILE A 272 -11.46 -10.92 8.69
N ASN A 273 -11.74 -9.83 7.95
CA ASN A 273 -12.65 -9.86 6.81
C ASN A 273 -11.93 -9.98 5.46
N ASN A 274 -10.72 -9.41 5.34
CA ASN A 274 -9.98 -9.39 4.08
C ASN A 274 -8.52 -9.76 4.32
N ILE A 275 -7.93 -10.49 3.36
CA ILE A 275 -6.50 -10.82 3.34
C ILE A 275 -5.89 -10.22 2.06
N VAL A 276 -4.77 -9.50 2.19
CA VAL A 276 -4.02 -8.97 1.04
C VAL A 276 -2.71 -9.73 0.90
N ILE A 277 -2.49 -10.31 -0.28
CA ILE A 277 -1.36 -11.19 -0.62
C ILE A 277 -0.67 -10.77 -1.92
N VAL A 278 0.38 -11.49 -2.30
CA VAL A 278 1.06 -11.38 -3.60
C VAL A 278 1.16 -12.78 -4.22
N GLY A 279 0.17 -13.14 -5.04
CA GLY A 279 0.11 -14.35 -5.85
C GLY A 279 0.33 -15.67 -5.10
N ASP A 280 0.74 -16.68 -5.87
CA ASP A 280 0.98 -18.03 -5.35
C ASP A 280 2.06 -18.09 -4.28
N ALA A 281 2.99 -17.15 -4.23
CA ALA A 281 4.02 -17.09 -3.19
C ALA A 281 3.44 -17.04 -1.77
N PHE A 282 2.26 -16.47 -1.61
CA PHE A 282 1.51 -16.41 -0.35
C PHE A 282 0.33 -17.37 -0.34
N ALA A 283 -0.42 -17.43 -1.44
CA ALA A 283 -1.65 -18.22 -1.52
C ALA A 283 -1.42 -19.73 -1.37
N ARG A 284 -0.34 -20.26 -1.99
CA ARG A 284 -0.03 -21.69 -1.93
C ARG A 284 0.32 -22.16 -0.51
N PRO A 285 1.21 -21.51 0.25
CA PRO A 285 1.44 -21.84 1.66
C PRO A 285 0.17 -21.74 2.54
N ILE A 286 -0.70 -20.75 2.28
CA ILE A 286 -2.00 -20.63 2.98
C ILE A 286 -2.86 -21.86 2.69
N LEU A 287 -3.00 -22.25 1.42
CA LEU A 287 -3.76 -23.44 1.03
C LEU A 287 -3.21 -24.75 1.64
N GLU A 288 -1.88 -24.89 1.65
CA GLU A 288 -1.21 -26.05 2.26
C GLU A 288 -1.51 -26.13 3.77
N SER A 289 -1.46 -24.99 4.48
CA SER A 289 -1.81 -24.94 5.91
C SER A 289 -3.28 -25.25 6.15
N LEU A 290 -4.20 -24.74 5.34
CA LEU A 290 -5.62 -25.06 5.41
C LEU A 290 -5.90 -26.54 5.19
N ASN A 291 -5.28 -27.16 4.18
CA ASN A 291 -5.39 -28.58 3.89
C ASN A 291 -4.85 -29.43 5.04
N LYS A 292 -3.70 -29.07 5.60
CA LYS A 292 -3.11 -29.75 6.76
C LYS A 292 -4.06 -29.70 7.95
N ALA A 293 -4.55 -28.53 8.35
CA ALA A 293 -5.45 -28.36 9.49
C ALA A 293 -6.76 -29.15 9.31
N LYS A 294 -7.33 -29.17 8.08
CA LYS A 294 -8.51 -29.97 7.75
C LYS A 294 -8.24 -31.47 7.92
N ASN A 295 -7.11 -31.95 7.43
CA ASN A 295 -6.75 -33.36 7.53
C ASN A 295 -6.46 -33.83 8.97
N GLU A 296 -5.94 -32.92 9.80
CA GLU A 296 -5.69 -33.15 11.24
C GLU A 296 -6.96 -33.00 12.10
N GLY A 297 -8.11 -32.64 11.50
CA GLY A 297 -9.38 -32.47 12.19
C GLY A 297 -9.49 -31.18 13.02
N THR A 298 -8.64 -30.22 12.78
CA THR A 298 -8.58 -28.92 13.46
C THR A 298 -8.70 -27.75 12.47
N PRO A 299 -9.75 -27.68 11.62
CA PRO A 299 -9.89 -26.63 10.62
C PRO A 299 -9.99 -25.25 11.27
N TYR A 300 -9.40 -24.24 10.62
CA TYR A 300 -9.54 -22.83 11.04
C TYR A 300 -10.97 -22.33 10.82
N ASP A 301 -11.45 -21.46 11.71
CA ASP A 301 -12.71 -20.72 11.52
C ASP A 301 -12.50 -19.52 10.61
N LEU A 302 -12.89 -19.67 9.34
CA LEU A 302 -12.84 -18.63 8.32
C LEU A 302 -14.18 -17.91 8.10
N SER A 303 -15.16 -18.08 8.97
CA SER A 303 -16.53 -17.55 8.80
C SER A 303 -16.62 -16.02 8.70
N SER A 304 -15.63 -15.30 9.23
CA SER A 304 -15.53 -13.85 9.12
C SER A 304 -14.93 -13.36 7.79
N LEU A 305 -14.21 -14.25 7.07
CA LEU A 305 -13.51 -13.86 5.85
C LEU A 305 -14.49 -13.62 4.70
N ARG A 306 -14.32 -12.52 3.98
CA ARG A 306 -15.15 -12.10 2.84
C ARG A 306 -14.38 -12.12 1.53
N SER A 307 -13.11 -11.70 1.58
CA SER A 307 -12.29 -11.62 0.38
C SER A 307 -10.82 -11.92 0.62
N MET A 308 -10.15 -12.36 -0.44
CA MET A 308 -8.71 -12.38 -0.55
C MET A 308 -8.30 -11.63 -1.82
N ILE A 309 -7.37 -10.68 -1.67
CA ILE A 309 -6.98 -9.75 -2.71
C ILE A 309 -5.50 -9.97 -3.01
N SER A 310 -5.17 -10.08 -4.29
CA SER A 310 -3.81 -10.26 -4.77
C SER A 310 -3.47 -9.27 -5.87
N SER A 311 -2.20 -8.89 -5.94
CA SER A 311 -1.61 -8.19 -7.09
C SER A 311 -0.11 -8.43 -7.14
N GLY A 312 0.52 -8.13 -8.27
CA GLY A 312 1.97 -8.06 -8.45
C GLY A 312 2.64 -9.30 -9.03
N VAL A 313 2.13 -10.51 -8.77
CA VAL A 313 2.59 -11.75 -9.43
C VAL A 313 1.43 -12.69 -9.69
N MET A 314 1.66 -13.69 -10.52
CA MET A 314 0.66 -14.67 -10.93
C MET A 314 0.01 -15.38 -9.74
N TRP A 315 -1.30 -15.53 -9.79
CA TRP A 315 -2.12 -16.33 -8.91
C TRP A 315 -2.86 -17.38 -9.72
N SER A 316 -2.48 -18.66 -9.57
CA SER A 316 -2.95 -19.76 -10.39
C SER A 316 -4.40 -20.13 -10.09
N ALA A 317 -5.12 -20.61 -11.11
CA ALA A 317 -6.49 -21.08 -10.97
C ALA A 317 -6.59 -22.26 -9.97
N GLU A 318 -5.64 -23.21 -10.03
CA GLU A 318 -5.57 -24.35 -9.09
C GLU A 318 -5.57 -23.90 -7.63
N VAL A 319 -4.73 -22.92 -7.27
CA VAL A 319 -4.65 -22.42 -5.89
C VAL A 319 -5.90 -21.63 -5.51
N LYS A 320 -6.47 -20.82 -6.42
CA LYS A 320 -7.73 -20.12 -6.20
C LYS A 320 -8.88 -21.09 -5.92
N GLU A 321 -9.02 -22.13 -6.74
CA GLU A 321 -10.05 -23.17 -6.56
C GLU A 321 -9.89 -23.90 -5.23
N GLY A 322 -8.66 -24.29 -4.88
CA GLY A 322 -8.37 -24.91 -3.59
C GLY A 322 -8.76 -24.04 -2.40
N LEU A 323 -8.50 -22.73 -2.44
CA LEU A 323 -8.91 -21.79 -1.39
C LEU A 323 -10.44 -21.70 -1.26
N LEU A 324 -11.17 -21.70 -2.38
CA LEU A 324 -12.64 -21.67 -2.41
C LEU A 324 -13.30 -22.94 -1.84
N GLU A 325 -12.57 -24.09 -1.80
CA GLU A 325 -13.04 -25.28 -1.09
C GLU A 325 -13.12 -25.08 0.44
N HIS A 326 -12.23 -24.22 1.00
CA HIS A 326 -12.15 -23.96 2.44
C HIS A 326 -13.06 -22.82 2.90
N ALA A 327 -13.27 -21.80 2.06
CA ALA A 327 -14.06 -20.62 2.43
C ALA A 327 -14.92 -20.14 1.26
N ASP A 328 -16.15 -19.68 1.56
CA ASP A 328 -17.01 -19.03 0.59
C ASP A 328 -16.70 -17.54 0.54
N ILE A 329 -15.73 -17.18 -0.27
CA ILE A 329 -15.15 -15.82 -0.35
C ILE A 329 -15.02 -15.35 -1.79
N THR A 330 -14.80 -14.06 -1.96
CA THR A 330 -14.44 -13.48 -3.24
C THR A 330 -12.93 -13.37 -3.36
N LEU A 331 -12.36 -13.90 -4.44
CA LEU A 331 -10.96 -13.78 -4.79
C LEU A 331 -10.81 -12.68 -5.84
N ILE A 332 -10.03 -11.65 -5.53
CA ILE A 332 -9.80 -10.50 -6.40
C ILE A 332 -8.33 -10.48 -6.80
N ASP A 333 -8.07 -10.70 -8.08
CA ASP A 333 -6.72 -10.68 -8.66
C ASP A 333 -6.58 -9.39 -9.48
N ALA A 334 -5.83 -8.41 -8.96
CA ALA A 334 -5.64 -7.12 -9.58
C ALA A 334 -4.36 -7.11 -10.42
N MET A 335 -4.50 -6.85 -11.71
CA MET A 335 -3.39 -6.65 -12.64
C MET A 335 -3.04 -5.17 -12.72
N GLY A 336 -1.79 -4.85 -12.42
CA GLY A 336 -1.29 -3.48 -12.47
C GLY A 336 0.17 -3.38 -12.10
N SER A 337 0.69 -2.19 -12.25
CA SER A 337 2.02 -1.79 -11.82
C SER A 337 1.94 -0.54 -10.93
N SER A 338 3.09 -0.06 -10.49
CA SER A 338 3.14 1.23 -9.78
C SER A 338 2.78 2.41 -10.66
N GLU A 339 2.76 2.22 -11.97
CA GLU A 339 2.46 3.22 -13.00
C GLU A 339 1.00 3.21 -13.45
N GLY A 340 0.19 2.24 -13.02
CA GLY A 340 -1.24 2.21 -13.32
C GLY A 340 -1.90 0.85 -13.16
N GLY A 341 -3.21 0.88 -12.92
CA GLY A 341 -4.06 -0.31 -12.85
C GLY A 341 -4.53 -0.73 -14.23
N MET A 342 -4.31 -1.99 -14.60
CA MET A 342 -4.57 -2.52 -15.95
C MET A 342 -5.88 -3.27 -16.02
N GLY A 343 -6.21 -4.07 -15.01
CA GLY A 343 -7.39 -4.91 -15.01
C GLY A 343 -7.57 -5.68 -13.71
N SER A 344 -8.63 -6.49 -13.66
CA SER A 344 -8.87 -7.38 -12.55
C SER A 344 -9.59 -8.66 -12.98
N ALA A 345 -9.44 -9.70 -12.18
CA ALA A 345 -10.21 -10.92 -12.27
C ALA A 345 -10.88 -11.20 -10.93
N VAL A 346 -12.18 -11.44 -10.94
CA VAL A 346 -12.95 -11.80 -9.76
C VAL A 346 -13.40 -13.24 -9.88
N SER A 347 -13.13 -14.05 -8.86
CA SER A 347 -13.48 -15.46 -8.80
C SER A 347 -14.17 -15.78 -7.49
N ASN A 348 -15.15 -16.66 -7.53
CA ASN A 348 -15.84 -17.23 -6.38
C ASN A 348 -16.38 -18.62 -6.76
N ARG A 349 -17.14 -19.27 -5.90
CA ARG A 349 -17.71 -20.60 -6.20
C ARG A 349 -18.63 -20.66 -7.41
N GLU A 350 -19.26 -19.54 -7.78
CA GLU A 350 -20.16 -19.45 -8.94
C GLU A 350 -19.41 -19.06 -10.22
N ASN A 351 -18.33 -18.30 -10.07
CA ASN A 351 -17.47 -17.84 -11.18
C ASN A 351 -16.07 -18.47 -11.06
N PRO A 352 -15.80 -19.57 -11.78
CA PRO A 352 -14.57 -20.32 -11.64
C PRO A 352 -13.33 -19.51 -12.01
N ALA A 353 -12.26 -19.79 -11.32
CA ALA A 353 -10.98 -19.11 -11.47
C ALA A 353 -10.32 -19.41 -12.83
N LYS A 354 -9.64 -18.41 -13.36
CA LYS A 354 -8.76 -18.54 -14.53
C LYS A 354 -7.37 -18.00 -14.19
N THR A 355 -6.34 -18.59 -14.76
CA THR A 355 -4.97 -18.10 -14.62
C THR A 355 -4.68 -17.06 -15.67
N ALA A 356 -4.11 -15.90 -15.27
CA ALA A 356 -3.65 -14.84 -16.16
C ALA A 356 -4.69 -14.32 -17.18
N LYS A 357 -5.98 -14.36 -16.82
CA LYS A 357 -7.07 -13.75 -17.58
C LYS A 357 -7.74 -12.67 -16.76
N PHE A 358 -7.84 -11.48 -17.32
CA PHE A 358 -8.33 -10.28 -16.64
C PHE A 358 -9.32 -9.53 -17.51
N SER A 359 -10.35 -8.96 -16.90
CA SER A 359 -11.12 -7.91 -17.52
C SER A 359 -10.32 -6.61 -17.44
N ILE A 360 -10.14 -5.94 -18.57
CA ILE A 360 -9.38 -4.69 -18.61
C ILE A 360 -10.20 -3.54 -18.03
N ASN A 361 -9.52 -2.61 -17.35
CA ASN A 361 -10.15 -1.42 -16.79
C ASN A 361 -10.55 -0.43 -17.90
N PRO A 362 -11.58 0.42 -17.69
CA PRO A 362 -11.86 1.52 -18.61
C PRO A 362 -10.62 2.39 -18.86
N GLY A 363 -10.35 2.69 -20.12
CA GLY A 363 -9.18 3.47 -20.54
C GLY A 363 -7.87 2.68 -20.66
N VAL A 364 -7.92 1.36 -20.58
CA VAL A 364 -6.80 0.47 -20.90
C VAL A 364 -6.85 0.09 -22.38
N ILE A 365 -5.70 0.11 -23.04
CA ILE A 365 -5.52 -0.30 -24.43
C ILE A 365 -4.35 -1.29 -24.52
N VAL A 366 -4.36 -2.11 -25.57
CA VAL A 366 -3.23 -2.97 -25.93
C VAL A 366 -2.79 -2.58 -27.34
N VAL A 367 -1.52 -2.17 -27.49
CA VAL A 367 -1.00 -1.56 -28.73
C VAL A 367 0.22 -2.35 -29.22
N THR A 368 0.23 -2.70 -30.50
CA THR A 368 1.36 -3.39 -31.13
C THR A 368 2.60 -2.50 -31.21
N ASP A 369 3.76 -3.07 -31.55
CA ASP A 369 4.97 -2.28 -31.73
C ASP A 369 4.88 -1.31 -32.91
N GLU A 370 4.00 -1.55 -33.87
CA GLU A 370 3.69 -0.67 -35.01
C GLU A 370 2.77 0.50 -34.65
N GLY A 371 2.21 0.49 -33.42
CA GLY A 371 1.35 1.56 -32.94
C GLY A 371 -0.14 1.38 -33.24
N GLU A 372 -0.57 0.18 -33.62
CA GLU A 372 -1.98 -0.16 -33.85
C GLU A 372 -2.57 -0.87 -32.63
N GLU A 373 -3.85 -0.61 -32.33
CA GLU A 373 -4.56 -1.36 -31.27
C GLU A 373 -4.75 -2.82 -31.68
N VAL A 374 -4.50 -3.73 -30.72
CA VAL A 374 -4.67 -5.17 -30.94
C VAL A 374 -6.16 -5.48 -31.11
N GLU A 375 -6.52 -6.13 -32.23
CA GLU A 375 -7.88 -6.57 -32.46
C GLU A 375 -8.27 -7.72 -31.52
N PRO A 376 -9.43 -7.63 -30.83
CA PRO A 376 -9.92 -8.73 -30.00
C PRO A 376 -10.07 -10.03 -30.80
N GLY A 377 -9.56 -11.12 -30.22
CA GLY A 377 -9.56 -12.45 -30.84
C GLY A 377 -8.44 -12.69 -31.85
N SER A 378 -7.55 -11.73 -32.07
CA SER A 378 -6.30 -11.97 -32.76
C SER A 378 -5.27 -12.53 -31.75
N ASP A 379 -4.40 -13.43 -32.21
CA ASP A 379 -3.29 -13.93 -31.39
C ASP A 379 -2.15 -12.90 -31.27
N GLN A 380 -2.37 -11.67 -31.70
CA GLN A 380 -1.39 -10.61 -31.71
C GLN A 380 -1.13 -10.11 -30.29
N MET A 381 0.15 -9.95 -29.95
CA MET A 381 0.58 -9.42 -28.67
C MET A 381 0.91 -7.93 -28.78
N GLY A 382 0.51 -7.14 -27.78
CA GLY A 382 0.83 -5.72 -27.71
C GLY A 382 1.18 -5.27 -26.31
N LYS A 383 1.70 -4.04 -26.21
CA LYS A 383 1.99 -3.37 -24.94
C LYS A 383 0.72 -2.85 -24.31
N ILE A 384 0.56 -3.06 -23.01
CA ILE A 384 -0.56 -2.53 -22.24
C ILE A 384 -0.28 -1.05 -21.95
N GLY A 385 -1.25 -0.20 -22.33
CA GLY A 385 -1.28 1.22 -21.99
C GLY A 385 -2.46 1.53 -21.08
N THR A 386 -2.24 2.30 -20.00
CA THR A 386 -3.29 2.73 -19.08
C THR A 386 -3.45 4.25 -19.09
N SER A 387 -4.69 4.74 -19.23
CA SER A 387 -5.02 6.17 -19.15
C SER A 387 -5.85 6.50 -17.91
N GLY A 388 -6.28 7.74 -17.81
CA GLY A 388 -7.01 8.26 -16.64
C GLY A 388 -6.06 8.75 -15.57
N LEU A 389 -5.72 7.95 -14.57
CA LEU A 389 -4.66 8.28 -13.62
C LEU A 389 -3.30 7.85 -14.20
N VAL A 390 -2.56 8.80 -14.75
CA VAL A 390 -1.18 8.61 -15.21
C VAL A 390 -0.24 9.35 -14.26
N PRO A 391 0.87 8.75 -13.80
CA PRO A 391 1.84 9.42 -12.95
C PRO A 391 2.35 10.73 -13.53
N GLU A 392 2.71 11.68 -12.67
CA GLU A 392 3.39 12.92 -13.10
C GLU A 392 4.71 12.61 -13.81
N GLY A 393 5.40 11.55 -13.36
CA GLY A 393 6.66 11.08 -13.91
C GLY A 393 7.43 10.22 -12.92
N TYR A 394 8.66 9.86 -13.29
CA TYR A 394 9.64 9.30 -12.37
C TYR A 394 10.49 10.44 -11.78
N TYR A 395 10.68 10.42 -10.47
CA TYR A 395 11.48 11.42 -9.78
C TYR A 395 12.92 11.41 -10.29
N LYS A 396 13.43 12.58 -10.70
CA LYS A 396 14.77 12.77 -11.26
C LYS A 396 15.12 11.91 -12.50
N ASP A 397 14.13 11.38 -13.22
CA ASP A 397 14.36 10.58 -14.44
C ASP A 397 13.41 10.99 -15.57
N GLN A 398 13.67 12.18 -16.14
CA GLN A 398 12.85 12.72 -17.23
C GLN A 398 12.88 11.82 -18.47
N LYS A 399 14.04 11.26 -18.80
CA LYS A 399 14.17 10.39 -19.99
C LYS A 399 13.26 9.18 -19.87
N LYS A 400 13.29 8.48 -18.74
CA LYS A 400 12.42 7.31 -18.52
C LYS A 400 10.95 7.70 -18.42
N SER A 401 10.65 8.88 -17.86
CA SER A 401 9.30 9.43 -17.83
C SER A 401 8.74 9.61 -19.24
N ASP A 402 9.50 10.23 -20.14
CA ASP A 402 9.09 10.44 -21.53
C ASP A 402 8.96 9.13 -22.32
N GLU A 403 9.77 8.12 -22.00
CA GLU A 403 9.69 6.78 -22.58
C GLU A 403 8.44 6.01 -22.12
N THR A 404 7.98 6.22 -20.89
CA THR A 404 6.89 5.46 -20.26
C THR A 404 5.55 6.16 -20.36
N PHE A 405 5.52 7.47 -20.11
CA PHE A 405 4.28 8.26 -20.09
C PHE A 405 4.12 9.05 -21.39
N LYS A 406 3.41 8.45 -22.35
CA LYS A 406 3.32 8.95 -23.72
C LYS A 406 1.91 9.37 -24.09
N GLU A 407 1.82 10.27 -25.06
CA GLU A 407 0.57 10.56 -25.73
C GLU A 407 0.31 9.54 -26.85
N TYR A 408 -0.90 9.00 -26.86
CA TYR A 408 -1.39 8.13 -27.93
C TYR A 408 -2.77 8.61 -28.34
N LYS A 409 -2.95 8.94 -29.63
CA LYS A 409 -4.20 9.49 -30.19
C LYS A 409 -4.77 10.69 -29.38
N GLY A 410 -3.90 11.57 -28.86
CA GLY A 410 -4.29 12.76 -28.10
C GLY A 410 -4.62 12.52 -26.62
N VAL A 411 -4.39 11.32 -26.10
CA VAL A 411 -4.61 10.96 -24.70
C VAL A 411 -3.29 10.50 -24.10
N ARG A 412 -2.99 10.93 -22.85
CA ARG A 412 -1.79 10.51 -22.11
C ARG A 412 -1.99 9.14 -21.50
N TYR A 413 -1.04 8.24 -21.77
CA TYR A 413 -1.01 6.86 -21.28
C TYR A 413 0.29 6.56 -20.55
N SER A 414 0.20 5.60 -19.63
CA SER A 414 1.34 4.90 -19.04
C SER A 414 1.56 3.57 -19.75
N PHE A 415 2.77 3.32 -20.28
CA PHE A 415 3.20 2.08 -20.90
C PHE A 415 4.39 1.51 -20.12
N PRO A 416 4.17 0.81 -19.00
CA PRO A 416 5.26 0.37 -18.11
C PRO A 416 6.09 -0.78 -18.70
N GLY A 417 5.60 -1.45 -19.74
CA GLY A 417 6.32 -2.50 -20.45
C GLY A 417 5.71 -3.88 -20.32
N ASP A 418 4.49 -3.98 -19.79
CA ASP A 418 3.73 -5.22 -19.76
C ASP A 418 3.08 -5.50 -21.11
N TYR A 419 2.96 -6.78 -21.48
CA TYR A 419 2.38 -7.24 -22.75
C TYR A 419 1.19 -8.16 -22.51
N ALA A 420 0.22 -8.09 -23.42
CA ALA A 420 -0.95 -8.95 -23.42
C ALA A 420 -1.44 -9.26 -24.84
N THR A 421 -2.24 -10.30 -24.96
CA THR A 421 -3.19 -10.53 -26.05
C THR A 421 -4.58 -10.11 -25.59
N VAL A 422 -5.49 -9.86 -26.52
CA VAL A 422 -6.90 -9.53 -26.22
C VAL A 422 -7.78 -10.64 -26.78
N ASP A 423 -8.50 -11.31 -25.87
CA ASP A 423 -9.43 -12.38 -26.27
C ASP A 423 -10.61 -11.81 -27.10
N ALA A 424 -11.37 -12.68 -27.78
CA ALA A 424 -12.50 -12.26 -28.61
C ALA A 424 -13.63 -11.55 -27.85
N ASP A 425 -13.68 -11.76 -26.54
CA ASP A 425 -14.63 -11.12 -25.61
C ASP A 425 -14.06 -9.85 -24.93
N GLY A 426 -12.83 -9.43 -25.33
CA GLY A 426 -12.16 -8.25 -24.79
C GLY A 426 -11.45 -8.47 -23.47
#